data_315064aaa54a8272bc2bcc9a7d885f37
#
_entry.id   315064aaa54a8272bc2bcc9a7d885f37
#
_cell.length_a   1.000
_cell.length_b   1.000
_cell.length_c   1.000
_cell.angle_alpha   90.00
_cell.angle_beta   90.00
_cell.angle_gamma   90.00
#
_symmetry.space_group_name_H-M   'P 1'
#
loop_
_entity.id
_entity.type
_entity.pdbx_description
1 polymer ?
#
loop_
_entity_poly.entity_id
_entity_poly.type
_entity_poly.pdbx_seq_one_letter_code
_entity_poly.pdbx_strand_id
1 'polypeptide(L)'
;MALTDYKALTFDVYGTLIDWETGMVNGLKPLTDKVGGLTRDQILEAHAFHESTSQKWTPSKTYSQLLATVYKRLAEEWGIPVEWDECLVYGASVEHWPAFEDSAESLAYLKDHYKLVVLSNVDNASFAHSNKKLGNPFHMVYTAEDVGSYKPAPRNFDYMLENLARLGIEKQDILHTAESMFHDHGPANKFGLTNCWIYRRHDKEGFGATMNPGEMPSVDIVFNSMADFVTAHKAELS
;
A
#
# COMPACT_ATOMS: atom_id res chain seq x y z
N MET A 1 19.39 10.10 -12.17
CA MET A 1 18.65 9.52 -13.30
C MET A 1 17.38 10.35 -13.44
N ALA A 2 17.00 10.66 -14.70
CA ALA A 2 15.74 11.33 -14.98
C ALA A 2 14.56 10.33 -14.81
N LEU A 3 13.34 10.83 -14.59
CA LEU A 3 12.15 9.96 -14.53
C LEU A 3 11.97 9.21 -15.86
N THR A 4 12.29 9.85 -16.96
CA THR A 4 12.21 9.29 -18.32
C THR A 4 13.21 8.17 -18.63
N ASP A 5 14.18 7.90 -17.74
CA ASP A 5 15.17 6.82 -17.91
C ASP A 5 14.60 5.42 -17.55
N TYR A 6 13.50 5.37 -16.78
CA TYR A 6 12.92 4.10 -16.33
C TYR A 6 11.96 3.51 -17.37
N LYS A 7 11.85 2.17 -17.37
CA LYS A 7 10.91 1.41 -18.23
C LYS A 7 9.65 0.97 -17.47
N ALA A 8 9.79 0.80 -16.15
CA ALA A 8 8.71 0.32 -15.29
C ALA A 8 8.62 1.14 -14.00
N LEU A 9 7.37 1.41 -13.60
CA LEU A 9 7.03 1.89 -12.27
C LEU A 9 6.39 0.73 -11.51
N THR A 10 6.98 0.36 -10.37
CA THR A 10 6.39 -0.63 -9.48
C THR A 10 5.74 0.09 -8.30
N PHE A 11 4.48 -0.21 -8.03
CA PHE A 11 3.67 0.53 -7.07
C PHE A 11 3.30 -0.31 -5.85
N ASP A 12 3.49 0.25 -4.66
CA ASP A 12 2.56 0.02 -3.56
C ASP A 12 1.21 0.68 -3.87
N VAL A 13 0.13 0.18 -3.27
CA VAL A 13 -1.23 0.65 -3.58
C VAL A 13 -1.87 1.37 -2.41
N TYR A 14 -1.90 0.74 -1.24
CA TYR A 14 -2.65 1.22 -0.09
C TYR A 14 -1.81 2.19 0.75
N GLY A 15 -2.24 3.46 0.78
CA GLY A 15 -1.47 4.60 1.29
C GLY A 15 -0.79 5.38 0.17
N THR A 16 -0.54 4.76 -0.99
CA THR A 16 0.09 5.39 -2.16
C THR A 16 -0.96 5.88 -3.17
N LEU A 17 -1.87 5.01 -3.58
CA LEU A 17 -2.90 5.23 -4.60
C LEU A 17 -4.33 5.18 -4.04
N ILE A 18 -4.53 4.40 -3.00
CA ILE A 18 -5.79 4.24 -2.26
C ILE A 18 -5.62 4.89 -0.88
N ASP A 19 -6.53 5.79 -0.52
CA ASP A 19 -6.59 6.40 0.84
C ASP A 19 -7.14 5.39 1.85
N TRP A 20 -6.26 4.46 2.18
CA TRP A 20 -6.57 3.37 3.09
C TRP A 20 -6.86 3.83 4.52
N GLU A 21 -6.21 4.92 4.98
CA GLU A 21 -6.48 5.45 6.33
C GLU A 21 -7.93 5.91 6.47
N THR A 22 -8.44 6.62 5.48
CA THR A 22 -9.86 7.00 5.44
C THR A 22 -10.75 5.77 5.33
N GLY A 23 -10.38 4.79 4.50
CA GLY A 23 -11.08 3.53 4.37
C GLY A 23 -11.15 2.74 5.67
N MET A 24 -10.02 2.59 6.37
CA MET A 24 -9.93 1.90 7.67
C MET A 24 -10.77 2.58 8.74
N VAL A 25 -10.61 3.89 8.92
CA VAL A 25 -11.36 4.65 9.94
C VAL A 25 -12.86 4.54 9.71
N ASN A 26 -13.30 4.66 8.46
CA ASN A 26 -14.71 4.48 8.10
C ASN A 26 -15.21 3.05 8.37
N GLY A 27 -14.43 2.05 8.00
CA GLY A 27 -14.78 0.64 8.22
C GLY A 27 -14.77 0.25 9.71
N LEU A 28 -13.93 0.87 10.52
CA LEU A 28 -13.86 0.66 11.97
C LEU A 28 -14.92 1.45 12.75
N LYS A 29 -15.66 2.38 12.12
CA LYS A 29 -16.62 3.22 12.79
C LYS A 29 -17.64 2.47 13.65
N PRO A 30 -18.21 1.32 13.23
CA PRO A 30 -19.12 0.56 14.09
C PRO A 30 -18.50 0.09 15.42
N LEU A 31 -17.18 -0.11 15.46
CA LEU A 31 -16.44 -0.47 16.66
C LEU A 31 -16.03 0.76 17.47
N THR A 32 -15.44 1.76 16.81
CA THR A 32 -14.93 2.96 17.47
C THR A 32 -16.03 3.84 18.09
N ASP A 33 -17.23 3.85 17.51
CA ASP A 33 -18.42 4.51 18.09
C ASP A 33 -18.84 3.87 19.42
N LYS A 34 -18.64 2.56 19.61
CA LYS A 34 -18.91 1.85 20.87
C LYS A 34 -17.87 2.19 21.95
N VAL A 35 -16.61 2.42 21.56
CA VAL A 35 -15.51 2.78 22.47
C VAL A 35 -15.64 4.23 22.93
N GLY A 36 -15.79 5.14 21.98
CA GLY A 36 -15.82 6.59 22.20
C GLY A 36 -14.46 7.19 22.55
N GLY A 37 -14.24 8.44 22.17
CA GLY A 37 -13.07 9.24 22.59
C GLY A 37 -11.72 8.89 21.95
N LEU A 38 -11.64 7.92 21.06
CA LEU A 38 -10.41 7.61 20.31
C LEU A 38 -10.13 8.68 19.24
N THR A 39 -8.89 9.14 19.18
CA THR A 39 -8.42 9.96 18.06
C THR A 39 -8.19 9.12 16.82
N ARG A 40 -8.15 9.77 15.63
CA ARG A 40 -7.82 9.11 14.37
C ARG A 40 -6.47 8.38 14.45
N ASP A 41 -5.44 9.02 15.00
CA ASP A 41 -4.10 8.44 15.08
C ASP A 41 -4.05 7.23 16.02
N GLN A 42 -4.73 7.28 17.16
CA GLN A 42 -4.85 6.12 18.05
C GLN A 42 -5.50 4.90 17.34
N ILE A 43 -6.52 5.13 16.52
CA ILE A 43 -7.18 4.08 15.74
C ILE A 43 -6.20 3.49 14.71
N LEU A 44 -5.49 4.34 13.98
CA LEU A 44 -4.57 3.93 12.92
C LEU A 44 -3.35 3.18 13.49
N GLU A 45 -2.77 3.66 14.59
CA GLU A 45 -1.62 3.03 15.25
C GLU A 45 -1.99 1.66 15.84
N ALA A 46 -3.14 1.55 16.50
CA ALA A 46 -3.62 0.26 17.00
C ALA A 46 -3.88 -0.72 15.86
N HIS A 47 -4.48 -0.25 14.76
CA HIS A 47 -4.68 -1.05 13.56
C HIS A 47 -3.35 -1.54 12.98
N ALA A 48 -2.37 -0.64 12.76
CA ALA A 48 -1.05 -0.98 12.24
C ALA A 48 -0.34 -2.06 13.06
N PHE A 49 -0.43 -1.97 14.38
CA PHE A 49 0.15 -2.97 15.29
C PHE A 49 -0.47 -4.37 15.10
N HIS A 50 -1.81 -4.45 15.11
CA HIS A 50 -2.50 -5.73 14.94
C HIS A 50 -2.37 -6.30 13.54
N GLU A 51 -2.37 -5.44 12.53
CA GLU A 51 -2.17 -5.85 11.14
C GLU A 51 -0.77 -6.43 10.92
N SER A 52 0.28 -5.69 11.29
CA SER A 52 1.68 -6.14 11.16
C SER A 52 1.93 -7.44 11.93
N THR A 53 1.37 -7.55 13.14
CA THR A 53 1.46 -8.77 13.95
C THR A 53 0.78 -9.96 13.23
N SER A 54 -0.42 -9.75 12.69
CA SER A 54 -1.16 -10.79 11.98
C SER A 54 -0.48 -11.22 10.69
N GLN A 55 0.06 -10.28 9.92
CA GLN A 55 0.85 -10.57 8.71
C GLN A 55 2.07 -11.44 9.02
N LYS A 56 2.78 -11.13 10.09
CA LYS A 56 3.95 -11.89 10.54
C LYS A 56 3.62 -13.33 10.95
N TRP A 57 2.51 -13.53 11.68
CA TRP A 57 2.16 -14.85 12.24
C TRP A 57 1.32 -15.71 11.28
N THR A 58 0.64 -15.10 10.32
CA THR A 58 -0.22 -15.80 9.36
C THR A 58 0.04 -15.32 7.92
N PRO A 59 1.26 -15.48 7.39
CA PRO A 59 1.67 -14.89 6.10
C PRO A 59 0.91 -15.42 4.88
N SER A 60 0.25 -16.58 5.01
CA SER A 60 -0.57 -17.18 3.93
C SER A 60 -2.07 -16.88 4.05
N LYS A 61 -2.49 -16.15 5.09
CA LYS A 61 -3.91 -15.77 5.25
C LYS A 61 -4.23 -14.68 4.22
N THR A 62 -5.40 -14.75 3.57
CA THR A 62 -5.87 -13.68 2.67
C THR A 62 -6.06 -12.37 3.46
N TYR A 63 -5.90 -11.25 2.79
CA TYR A 63 -5.96 -9.94 3.46
C TYR A 63 -7.33 -9.66 4.08
N SER A 64 -8.42 -10.02 3.41
CA SER A 64 -9.78 -9.91 3.94
C SER A 64 -9.97 -10.71 5.24
N GLN A 65 -9.45 -11.94 5.31
CA GLN A 65 -9.49 -12.74 6.53
C GLN A 65 -8.55 -12.17 7.62
N LEU A 66 -7.43 -11.57 7.23
CA LEU A 66 -6.51 -10.92 8.14
C LEU A 66 -7.17 -9.69 8.76
N LEU A 67 -7.83 -8.83 7.98
CA LEU A 67 -8.56 -7.66 8.47
C LEU A 67 -9.69 -8.05 9.43
N ALA A 68 -10.43 -9.15 9.17
CA ALA A 68 -11.42 -9.67 10.11
C ALA A 68 -10.77 -10.05 11.46
N THR A 69 -9.57 -10.63 11.43
CA THR A 69 -8.79 -10.93 12.64
C THR A 69 -8.34 -9.64 13.35
N VAL A 70 -7.88 -8.63 12.60
CA VAL A 70 -7.50 -7.32 13.14
C VAL A 70 -8.67 -6.66 13.85
N TYR A 71 -9.87 -6.65 13.24
CA TYR A 71 -11.08 -6.11 13.87
C TYR A 71 -11.38 -6.81 15.20
N LYS A 72 -11.28 -8.15 15.25
CA LYS A 72 -11.46 -8.91 16.48
C LYS A 72 -10.45 -8.53 17.55
N ARG A 73 -9.18 -8.36 17.18
CA ARG A 73 -8.11 -7.97 18.12
C ARG A 73 -8.29 -6.55 18.65
N LEU A 74 -8.68 -5.61 17.80
CA LEU A 74 -9.03 -4.24 18.24
C LEU A 74 -10.21 -4.26 19.21
N ALA A 75 -11.25 -5.04 18.91
CA ALA A 75 -12.40 -5.18 19.80
C ALA A 75 -12.02 -5.77 21.17
N GLU A 76 -11.15 -6.79 21.19
CA GLU A 76 -10.62 -7.38 22.43
C GLU A 76 -9.78 -6.37 23.23
N GLU A 77 -8.88 -5.63 22.56
CA GLU A 77 -8.05 -4.59 23.19
C GLU A 77 -8.90 -3.49 23.83
N TRP A 78 -9.96 -3.09 23.14
CA TRP A 78 -10.86 -2.02 23.61
C TRP A 78 -11.99 -2.51 24.50
N GLY A 79 -12.04 -3.81 24.81
CA GLY A 79 -13.03 -4.42 25.71
C GLY A 79 -14.46 -4.44 25.16
N ILE A 80 -14.62 -4.41 23.84
CA ILE A 80 -15.92 -4.42 23.16
C ILE A 80 -16.25 -5.84 22.67
N PRO A 81 -17.35 -6.45 23.13
CA PRO A 81 -17.80 -7.72 22.59
C PRO A 81 -18.29 -7.56 21.15
N VAL A 82 -17.82 -8.42 20.25
CA VAL A 82 -18.23 -8.46 18.84
C VAL A 82 -18.40 -9.89 18.37
N GLU A 83 -19.38 -10.11 17.49
CA GLU A 83 -19.57 -11.36 16.80
C GLU A 83 -18.64 -11.47 15.59
N TRP A 84 -18.33 -12.71 15.15
CA TRP A 84 -17.42 -12.93 14.04
C TRP A 84 -17.94 -12.34 12.71
N ASP A 85 -19.25 -12.30 12.53
CA ASP A 85 -19.89 -11.70 11.34
C ASP A 85 -19.58 -10.20 11.22
N GLU A 86 -19.52 -9.45 12.34
CA GLU A 86 -19.08 -8.05 12.33
C GLU A 86 -17.62 -7.93 11.85
N CYS A 87 -16.75 -8.87 12.25
CA CYS A 87 -15.37 -8.92 11.82
C CYS A 87 -15.25 -9.18 10.31
N LEU A 88 -16.06 -10.08 9.78
CA LEU A 88 -16.08 -10.38 8.34
C LEU A 88 -16.55 -9.18 7.50
N VAL A 89 -17.50 -8.39 7.99
CA VAL A 89 -17.92 -7.14 7.33
C VAL A 89 -16.74 -6.18 7.20
N TYR A 90 -15.95 -6.01 8.27
CA TYR A 90 -14.73 -5.21 8.18
C TYR A 90 -13.69 -5.83 7.24
N GLY A 91 -13.53 -7.15 7.27
CA GLY A 91 -12.64 -7.87 6.35
C GLY A 91 -12.94 -7.61 4.88
N ALA A 92 -14.23 -7.43 4.53
CA ALA A 92 -14.66 -7.11 3.17
C ALA A 92 -14.60 -5.60 2.83
N SER A 93 -14.29 -4.72 3.78
CA SER A 93 -14.43 -3.26 3.63
C SER A 93 -13.51 -2.61 2.58
N VAL A 94 -12.46 -3.31 2.13
CA VAL A 94 -11.50 -2.79 1.12
C VAL A 94 -12.20 -2.35 -0.17
N GLU A 95 -13.30 -3.00 -0.53
CA GLU A 95 -14.11 -2.60 -1.68
C GLU A 95 -14.65 -1.16 -1.59
N HIS A 96 -14.76 -0.60 -0.37
CA HIS A 96 -15.27 0.76 -0.12
C HIS A 96 -14.16 1.80 0.11
N TRP A 97 -12.90 1.39 0.18
CA TRP A 97 -11.80 2.32 0.42
C TRP A 97 -11.62 3.26 -0.78
N PRO A 98 -11.58 4.58 -0.58
CA PRO A 98 -11.48 5.53 -1.68
C PRO A 98 -10.09 5.55 -2.30
N ALA A 99 -10.00 5.86 -3.60
CA ALA A 99 -8.73 6.26 -4.20
C ALA A 99 -8.42 7.72 -3.80
N PHE A 100 -7.13 8.09 -3.78
CA PHE A 100 -6.78 9.52 -3.79
C PHE A 100 -7.26 10.16 -5.09
N GLU A 101 -7.67 11.42 -5.02
CA GLU A 101 -8.30 12.14 -6.14
C GLU A 101 -7.44 12.19 -7.41
N ASP A 102 -6.11 12.24 -7.23
CA ASP A 102 -5.14 12.34 -8.31
C ASP A 102 -4.69 10.98 -8.89
N SER A 103 -5.01 9.86 -8.24
CA SER A 103 -4.41 8.57 -8.58
C SER A 103 -4.83 8.05 -9.95
N ALA A 104 -6.14 8.05 -10.25
CA ALA A 104 -6.64 7.47 -11.50
C ALA A 104 -6.16 8.23 -12.74
N GLU A 105 -6.20 9.57 -12.70
CA GLU A 105 -5.74 10.41 -13.80
C GLU A 105 -4.21 10.28 -14.01
N SER A 106 -3.45 10.29 -12.92
CA SER A 106 -1.99 10.12 -12.96
C SER A 106 -1.60 8.77 -13.57
N LEU A 107 -2.25 7.69 -13.14
CA LEU A 107 -1.98 6.35 -13.68
C LEU A 107 -2.38 6.22 -15.16
N ALA A 108 -3.49 6.84 -15.57
CA ALA A 108 -3.89 6.87 -16.98
C ALA A 108 -2.82 7.53 -17.87
N TYR A 109 -2.23 8.64 -17.40
CA TYR A 109 -1.10 9.27 -18.08
C TYR A 109 0.16 8.41 -18.08
N LEU A 110 0.56 7.90 -16.91
CA LEU A 110 1.82 7.15 -16.75
C LEU A 110 1.83 5.82 -17.51
N LYS A 111 0.66 5.22 -17.73
CA LYS A 111 0.51 3.98 -18.51
C LYS A 111 1.01 4.10 -19.94
N ASP A 112 0.96 5.30 -20.53
CA ASP A 112 1.42 5.54 -21.90
C ASP A 112 2.96 5.65 -21.98
N HIS A 113 3.64 5.80 -20.84
CA HIS A 113 5.09 6.01 -20.76
C HIS A 113 5.84 4.83 -20.12
N TYR A 114 5.18 4.06 -19.25
CA TYR A 114 5.81 3.01 -18.44
C TYR A 114 5.01 1.70 -18.44
N LYS A 115 5.68 0.62 -18.12
CA LYS A 115 5.01 -0.58 -17.61
C LYS A 115 4.63 -0.36 -16.15
N LEU A 116 3.33 -0.30 -15.85
CA LEU A 116 2.83 -0.14 -14.48
C LEU A 116 2.64 -1.51 -13.85
N VAL A 117 3.24 -1.71 -12.69
CA VAL A 117 3.30 -2.99 -11.98
C VAL A 117 2.86 -2.77 -10.54
N VAL A 118 2.05 -3.66 -10.00
CA VAL A 118 1.64 -3.63 -8.58
C VAL A 118 2.46 -4.63 -7.78
N LEU A 119 2.90 -4.23 -6.58
CA LEU A 119 3.37 -5.08 -5.50
C LEU A 119 2.64 -4.70 -4.21
N SER A 120 1.59 -5.43 -3.83
CA SER A 120 0.67 -5.01 -2.78
C SER A 120 0.38 -6.08 -1.73
N ASN A 121 0.29 -5.64 -0.46
CA ASN A 121 -0.07 -6.45 0.69
C ASN A 121 -1.60 -6.69 0.78
N VAL A 122 -2.21 -7.25 -0.26
CA VAL A 122 -3.64 -7.47 -0.35
C VAL A 122 -3.93 -8.80 -1.03
N ASP A 123 -5.15 -9.33 -0.93
CA ASP A 123 -5.58 -10.46 -1.74
C ASP A 123 -6.13 -10.00 -3.12
N ASN A 124 -6.21 -10.94 -4.05
CA ASN A 124 -6.61 -10.68 -5.43
C ASN A 124 -8.04 -10.12 -5.53
N ALA A 125 -8.96 -10.63 -4.72
CA ALA A 125 -10.35 -10.19 -4.73
C ALA A 125 -10.48 -8.72 -4.25
N SER A 126 -9.83 -8.38 -3.14
CA SER A 126 -9.79 -7.01 -2.62
C SER A 126 -9.11 -6.05 -3.61
N PHE A 127 -8.00 -6.46 -4.22
CA PHE A 127 -7.31 -5.63 -5.21
C PHE A 127 -8.17 -5.36 -6.45
N ALA A 128 -8.98 -6.31 -6.91
CA ALA A 128 -9.83 -6.13 -8.08
C ALA A 128 -10.79 -4.93 -7.94
N HIS A 129 -11.33 -4.69 -6.74
CA HIS A 129 -12.17 -3.52 -6.44
C HIS A 129 -11.38 -2.20 -6.54
N SER A 130 -10.17 -2.17 -5.96
CA SER A 130 -9.29 -1.00 -6.02
C SER A 130 -8.81 -0.73 -7.44
N ASN A 131 -8.43 -1.77 -8.19
CA ASN A 131 -7.98 -1.65 -9.58
C ASN A 131 -9.06 -1.05 -10.48
N LYS A 132 -10.33 -1.42 -10.27
CA LYS A 132 -11.46 -0.83 -10.99
C LYS A 132 -11.60 0.68 -10.71
N LYS A 133 -11.42 1.11 -9.46
CA LYS A 133 -11.44 2.55 -9.09
C LYS A 133 -10.30 3.33 -9.73
N LEU A 134 -9.15 2.68 -9.90
CA LEU A 134 -7.96 3.25 -10.53
C LEU A 134 -8.00 3.20 -12.07
N GLY A 135 -9.08 2.68 -12.69
CA GLY A 135 -9.25 2.60 -14.14
C GLY A 135 -8.56 1.41 -14.81
N ASN A 136 -8.17 0.38 -14.05
CA ASN A 136 -7.46 -0.82 -14.54
C ASN A 136 -6.18 -0.48 -15.34
N PRO A 137 -5.24 0.31 -14.81
CA PRO A 137 -4.11 0.82 -15.58
C PRO A 137 -2.94 -0.17 -15.63
N PHE A 138 -2.89 -1.15 -14.73
CA PHE A 138 -1.69 -1.98 -14.50
C PHE A 138 -1.51 -3.06 -15.55
N HIS A 139 -0.25 -3.25 -15.95
CA HIS A 139 0.17 -4.30 -16.86
C HIS A 139 0.42 -5.62 -16.13
N MET A 140 0.88 -5.54 -14.88
CA MET A 140 1.15 -6.69 -14.03
C MET A 140 0.73 -6.40 -12.59
N VAL A 141 0.22 -7.41 -11.92
CA VAL A 141 -0.24 -7.32 -10.53
C VAL A 141 0.36 -8.48 -9.75
N TYR A 142 1.04 -8.16 -8.65
CA TYR A 142 1.58 -9.12 -7.70
C TYR A 142 1.02 -8.78 -6.31
N THR A 143 0.16 -9.65 -5.81
CA THR A 143 -0.46 -9.51 -4.50
C THR A 143 0.23 -10.39 -3.47
N ALA A 144 -0.01 -10.12 -2.18
CA ALA A 144 0.46 -11.01 -1.12
C ALA A 144 -0.10 -12.44 -1.26
N GLU A 145 -1.30 -12.59 -1.84
CA GLU A 145 -1.88 -13.90 -2.13
C GLU A 145 -1.09 -14.65 -3.20
N ASP A 146 -0.69 -14.01 -4.30
CA ASP A 146 0.13 -14.61 -5.36
C ASP A 146 1.52 -15.01 -4.87
N VAL A 147 2.12 -14.17 -4.02
CA VAL A 147 3.45 -14.38 -3.46
C VAL A 147 3.45 -15.40 -2.32
N GLY A 148 2.33 -15.50 -1.58
CA GLY A 148 2.21 -16.26 -0.34
C GLY A 148 2.97 -15.60 0.82
N SER A 149 3.12 -14.28 0.79
CA SER A 149 3.90 -13.51 1.77
C SER A 149 3.51 -12.03 1.74
N TYR A 150 3.64 -11.35 2.88
CA TYR A 150 3.43 -9.91 3.04
C TYR A 150 4.77 -9.15 3.03
N LYS A 151 4.81 -7.96 2.39
CA LYS A 151 5.88 -6.99 2.62
C LYS A 151 5.94 -6.64 4.12
N PRO A 152 7.11 -6.43 4.73
CA PRO A 152 8.42 -6.20 4.12
C PRO A 152 9.25 -7.49 3.89
N ALA A 153 8.66 -8.69 3.92
CA ALA A 153 9.42 -9.92 3.70
C ALA A 153 10.11 -9.89 2.32
N PRO A 154 11.41 -10.25 2.22
CA PRO A 154 12.19 -10.18 0.98
C PRO A 154 11.57 -10.92 -0.19
N ARG A 155 10.90 -12.05 0.07
CA ARG A 155 10.23 -12.88 -0.94
C ARG A 155 9.33 -12.08 -1.88
N ASN A 156 8.69 -10.99 -1.42
CA ASN A 156 7.83 -10.16 -2.24
C ASN A 156 8.62 -9.45 -3.35
N PHE A 157 9.76 -8.88 -2.97
CA PHE A 157 10.65 -8.19 -3.91
C PHE A 157 11.36 -9.19 -4.83
N ASP A 158 11.84 -10.33 -4.31
CA ASP A 158 12.42 -11.40 -5.14
C ASP A 158 11.42 -11.86 -6.20
N TYR A 159 10.17 -12.16 -5.82
CA TYR A 159 9.12 -12.60 -6.73
C TYR A 159 8.85 -11.56 -7.83
N MET A 160 8.70 -10.29 -7.47
CA MET A 160 8.50 -9.20 -8.43
C MET A 160 9.68 -9.09 -9.40
N LEU A 161 10.90 -9.03 -8.89
CA LEU A 161 12.11 -8.85 -9.69
C LEU A 161 12.35 -10.03 -10.64
N GLU A 162 12.17 -11.27 -10.17
CA GLU A 162 12.29 -12.47 -11.03
C GLU A 162 11.28 -12.44 -12.19
N ASN A 163 10.04 -12.03 -11.93
CA ASN A 163 9.02 -11.95 -12.97
C ASN A 163 9.30 -10.82 -13.98
N LEU A 164 9.77 -9.66 -13.50
CA LEU A 164 10.14 -8.54 -14.38
C LEU A 164 11.38 -8.86 -15.23
N ALA A 165 12.39 -9.52 -14.66
CA ALA A 165 13.58 -9.93 -15.41
C ALA A 165 13.24 -10.90 -16.56
N ARG A 166 12.25 -11.80 -16.40
CA ARG A 166 11.76 -12.66 -17.49
C ARG A 166 11.15 -11.87 -18.67
N LEU A 167 10.75 -10.63 -18.41
CA LEU A 167 10.23 -9.71 -19.42
C LEU A 167 11.28 -8.72 -19.94
N GLY A 168 12.55 -8.89 -19.54
CA GLY A 168 13.66 -8.05 -19.95
C GLY A 168 13.68 -6.68 -19.22
N ILE A 169 13.03 -6.58 -18.07
CA ILE A 169 13.03 -5.38 -17.20
C ILE A 169 13.97 -5.67 -16.03
N GLU A 170 15.13 -5.04 -16.04
CA GLU A 170 16.16 -5.21 -15.02
C GLU A 170 16.00 -4.18 -13.90
N LYS A 171 16.69 -4.36 -12.76
CA LYS A 171 16.59 -3.48 -11.59
C LYS A 171 16.79 -1.99 -11.91
N GLN A 172 17.76 -1.67 -12.75
CA GLN A 172 18.06 -0.30 -13.17
C GLN A 172 16.96 0.34 -14.03
N ASP A 173 16.06 -0.47 -14.60
CA ASP A 173 14.92 -0.03 -15.39
C ASP A 173 13.69 0.30 -14.53
N ILE A 174 13.76 0.05 -13.21
CA ILE A 174 12.63 0.09 -12.28
C ILE A 174 12.74 1.30 -11.35
N LEU A 175 11.67 2.07 -11.22
CA LEU A 175 11.44 3.02 -10.14
C LEU A 175 10.34 2.48 -9.22
N HIS A 176 10.71 2.12 -7.99
CA HIS A 176 9.74 1.64 -6.99
C HIS A 176 9.05 2.84 -6.33
N THR A 177 7.74 2.94 -6.46
CA THR A 177 6.93 4.11 -6.07
C THR A 177 5.98 3.73 -4.94
N ALA A 178 6.15 4.32 -3.76
CA ALA A 178 5.42 3.93 -2.56
C ALA A 178 5.30 5.08 -1.53
N GLU A 179 4.34 4.94 -0.62
CA GLU A 179 4.26 5.77 0.59
C GLU A 179 5.01 5.14 1.76
N SER A 180 4.96 3.82 1.93
CA SER A 180 5.38 3.15 3.16
C SER A 180 6.90 3.03 3.30
N MET A 181 7.45 3.71 4.32
CA MET A 181 8.85 3.56 4.72
C MET A 181 9.16 2.14 5.19
N PHE A 182 8.23 1.54 5.93
CA PHE A 182 8.42 0.21 6.52
C PHE A 182 8.28 -0.93 5.51
N HIS A 183 7.19 -0.92 4.72
CA HIS A 183 6.88 -2.03 3.82
C HIS A 183 7.65 -1.98 2.50
N ASP A 184 8.06 -0.78 2.05
CA ASP A 184 8.54 -0.56 0.69
C ASP A 184 9.95 0.03 0.63
N HIS A 185 10.20 1.22 1.19
CA HIS A 185 11.49 1.90 1.04
C HIS A 185 12.63 1.17 1.74
N GLY A 186 12.39 0.63 2.95
CA GLY A 186 13.39 -0.19 3.64
C GLY A 186 13.82 -1.42 2.85
N PRO A 187 12.90 -2.26 2.37
CA PRO A 187 13.21 -3.34 1.43
C PRO A 187 13.83 -2.86 0.12
N ALA A 188 13.30 -1.81 -0.54
CA ALA A 188 13.84 -1.30 -1.79
C ALA A 188 15.33 -0.95 -1.67
N ASN A 189 15.74 -0.30 -0.57
CA ASN A 189 17.16 -0.03 -0.28
C ASN A 189 17.98 -1.32 -0.18
N LYS A 190 17.48 -2.36 0.50
CA LYS A 190 18.18 -3.65 0.63
C LYS A 190 18.34 -4.36 -0.71
N PHE A 191 17.39 -4.19 -1.62
CA PHE A 191 17.43 -4.75 -2.97
C PHE A 191 18.20 -3.89 -3.98
N GLY A 192 18.61 -2.67 -3.59
CA GLY A 192 19.30 -1.72 -4.47
C GLY A 192 18.41 -1.21 -5.59
N LEU A 193 17.11 -1.04 -5.30
CA LEU A 193 16.15 -0.42 -6.21
C LEU A 193 16.16 1.10 -5.99
N THR A 194 16.10 1.86 -7.08
CA THR A 194 15.78 3.28 -7.01
C THR A 194 14.32 3.43 -6.56
N ASN A 195 14.09 4.35 -5.64
CA ASN A 195 12.78 4.48 -5.04
C ASN A 195 12.27 5.93 -5.05
N CYS A 196 10.95 6.05 -5.20
CA CYS A 196 10.21 7.30 -5.20
C CYS A 196 9.19 7.30 -4.07
N TRP A 197 9.33 8.21 -3.13
CA TRP A 197 8.40 8.38 -2.03
C TRP A 197 7.25 9.30 -2.44
N ILE A 198 6.03 8.77 -2.40
CA ILE A 198 4.82 9.57 -2.51
C ILE A 198 4.37 9.90 -1.09
N TYR A 199 4.86 11.05 -0.60
CA TYR A 199 4.68 11.47 0.80
C TYR A 199 3.27 12.01 1.05
N ARG A 200 2.27 11.12 1.06
CA ARG A 200 0.84 11.46 1.28
C ARG A 200 0.56 12.08 2.65
N ARG A 201 1.45 11.86 3.60
CA ARG A 201 1.35 12.38 4.97
C ARG A 201 2.24 13.61 5.24
N HIS A 202 2.66 14.34 4.20
CA HIS A 202 3.57 15.49 4.31
C HIS A 202 3.06 16.61 5.25
N ASP A 203 1.76 16.67 5.52
CA ASP A 203 1.08 17.60 6.42
C ASP A 203 0.66 16.99 7.77
N LYS A 204 1.09 15.75 8.07
CA LYS A 204 0.71 15.00 9.28
C LYS A 204 1.93 14.47 10.00
N GLU A 205 1.82 14.32 11.31
CA GLU A 205 2.84 13.68 12.12
C GLU A 205 2.69 12.15 12.14
N GLY A 206 3.80 11.44 12.46
CA GLY A 206 3.83 9.98 12.61
C GLY A 206 3.66 9.21 11.30
N PHE A 207 3.47 7.90 11.45
CA PHE A 207 3.41 6.95 10.33
C PHE A 207 1.99 6.48 10.00
N GLY A 208 0.96 6.98 10.71
CA GLY A 208 -0.44 6.63 10.49
C GLY A 208 -0.69 5.13 10.65
N ALA A 209 -1.27 4.52 9.64
CA ALA A 209 -1.56 3.09 9.62
C ALA A 209 -0.34 2.21 9.25
N THR A 210 0.87 2.77 9.19
CA THR A 210 2.10 2.04 8.88
C THR A 210 2.99 1.94 10.14
N MET A 211 3.69 0.84 10.31
CA MET A 211 4.65 0.67 11.39
C MET A 211 5.83 1.64 11.24
N ASN A 212 6.33 2.14 12.37
CA ASN A 212 7.59 2.89 12.39
C ASN A 212 8.73 2.00 11.88
N PRO A 213 9.50 2.44 10.87
CA PRO A 213 10.60 1.65 10.31
C PRO A 213 11.80 1.51 11.27
N GLY A 214 11.82 2.26 12.39
CA GLY A 214 12.97 2.39 13.29
C GLY A 214 13.99 3.37 12.72
N GLU A 215 14.87 2.91 11.84
CA GLU A 215 15.75 3.77 11.06
C GLU A 215 15.08 4.17 9.75
N MET A 216 15.09 5.47 9.45
CA MET A 216 14.48 6.00 8.22
C MET A 216 15.27 5.53 7.00
N PRO A 217 14.62 4.83 6.04
CA PRO A 217 15.26 4.46 4.79
C PRO A 217 15.65 5.70 3.98
N SER A 218 16.68 5.57 3.14
CA SER A 218 16.97 6.58 2.13
C SER A 218 15.93 6.55 1.01
N VAL A 219 15.62 7.73 0.47
CA VAL A 219 14.76 7.88 -0.71
C VAL A 219 15.50 8.68 -1.76
N ASP A 220 15.35 8.27 -3.03
CA ASP A 220 16.04 8.93 -4.14
C ASP A 220 15.22 10.11 -4.68
N ILE A 221 13.90 9.97 -4.73
CA ILE A 221 12.97 10.96 -5.27
C ILE A 221 11.78 11.10 -4.31
N VAL A 222 11.28 12.33 -4.12
CA VAL A 222 10.14 12.61 -3.25
C VAL A 222 9.13 13.49 -3.98
N PHE A 223 7.86 13.10 -3.92
CA PHE A 223 6.71 13.91 -4.33
C PHE A 223 5.62 13.86 -3.25
N ASN A 224 4.84 14.92 -3.11
CA ASN A 224 3.73 14.93 -2.16
C ASN A 224 2.46 14.26 -2.73
N SER A 225 2.41 14.10 -4.05
CA SER A 225 1.26 13.53 -4.75
C SER A 225 1.67 12.82 -6.06
N MET A 226 0.78 12.01 -6.61
CA MET A 226 0.96 11.44 -7.95
C MET A 226 0.84 12.51 -9.03
N ALA A 227 0.07 13.58 -8.79
CA ALA A 227 -0.02 14.72 -9.69
C ALA A 227 1.31 15.49 -9.79
N ASP A 228 2.04 15.63 -8.68
CA ASP A 228 3.39 16.24 -8.68
C ASP A 228 4.38 15.38 -9.47
N PHE A 229 4.33 14.05 -9.29
CA PHE A 229 5.13 13.12 -10.10
C PHE A 229 4.87 13.31 -11.59
N VAL A 230 3.60 13.33 -12.01
CA VAL A 230 3.22 13.54 -13.41
C VAL A 230 3.69 14.90 -13.93
N THR A 231 3.57 15.94 -13.13
CA THR A 231 4.04 17.28 -13.48
C THR A 231 5.54 17.31 -13.74
N ALA A 232 6.32 16.67 -12.85
CA ALA A 232 7.77 16.55 -13.02
C ALA A 232 8.14 15.75 -14.28
N HIS A 233 7.46 14.62 -14.52
CA HIS A 233 7.69 13.81 -15.72
C HIS A 233 7.39 14.58 -17.02
N LYS A 234 6.29 15.33 -17.07
CA LYS A 234 5.96 16.18 -18.23
C LYS A 234 7.03 17.25 -18.49
N ALA A 235 7.60 17.81 -17.43
CA ALA A 235 8.67 18.80 -17.54
C ALA A 235 9.99 18.22 -18.11
N GLU A 236 10.27 16.92 -17.89
CA GLU A 236 11.42 16.24 -18.48
C GLU A 236 11.23 15.91 -19.97
N LEU A 237 9.99 15.87 -20.46
CA LEU A 237 9.69 15.60 -21.89
C LEU A 237 9.66 16.88 -22.73
N SER A 238 9.63 18.07 -22.12
CA SER A 238 9.54 19.37 -22.78
C SER A 238 10.93 19.93 -23.08
#